data_9977c4238ab0febadc0818c7c46b11ed
#
_entry.id   9977c4238ab0febadc0818c7c46b11ed
#
_cell.length_a   1.000
_cell.length_b   1.000
_cell.length_c   1.000
_cell.angle_alpha   90.00
_cell.angle_beta   90.00
_cell.angle_gamma   90.00
#
_symmetry.space_group_name_H-M   'P 1'
#
loop_
_entity.id
_entity.type
_entity.pdbx_description
1 polymer ?
#
loop_
_entity_poly.entity_id
_entity_poly.type
_entity_poly.pdbx_seq_one_letter_code
_entity_poly.pdbx_strand_id
1 'polypeptide(L)'
;MAMVWQGNPNTAGPTATARPWWLVGQAAAALAAGMGVGRFVYTPILPLMHAQAGLSPQSGAELATSNYTGYLVGALVTIAVPALVRARPALRGSFVVLTASLALMQATHAVDVWLGLRFVAGVASALIFVIAASALLTGLRDHAHHLVGWGFGGVGAGIALSGGLVLVLRTTGTWQQAWWSAAGLTVVCAVLAWRLPMPARSAEPAASPGDSRTGPRWFAALLTSYSLEGIGYIIAGTFLVAAIDQSTSSWIGTGAWVLVGLAAVPSPALWAWLSRTWSRPTLLVVALFVQAVGIALPVLGGGAAAALASAILFGATFLGIGTIALAVGAHLRVARAVAILTSGYSAGQILGPVAVTPLLHNGYHVALLVSAGVVTVAGVAAGALRLRFPHDLGPLPSRVRATRVKS
;
A
#
# COMPACT_ATOMS: atom_id res chain seq x y z
N MET A 1 -55.13 -18.70 -39.97
CA MET A 1 -53.83 -18.00 -40.15
C MET A 1 -53.28 -17.72 -38.76
N ALA A 2 -52.53 -18.68 -38.18
CA ALA A 2 -52.01 -18.58 -36.82
C ALA A 2 -50.57 -18.03 -36.88
N MET A 3 -50.39 -16.90 -36.26
CA MET A 3 -49.06 -16.22 -36.16
C MET A 3 -48.29 -16.81 -34.97
N VAL A 4 -47.28 -17.63 -35.28
CA VAL A 4 -46.37 -18.18 -34.30
C VAL A 4 -45.39 -17.11 -33.84
N TRP A 5 -45.49 -16.73 -32.57
CA TRP A 5 -44.57 -15.77 -31.92
C TRP A 5 -43.29 -16.52 -31.59
N GLN A 6 -42.21 -16.28 -32.37
CA GLN A 6 -40.88 -16.80 -32.03
C GLN A 6 -40.25 -15.87 -31.01
N GLY A 7 -40.23 -16.28 -29.77
CA GLY A 7 -39.50 -15.65 -28.68
C GLY A 7 -37.99 -15.67 -28.98
N ASN A 8 -37.35 -14.53 -28.94
CA ASN A 8 -35.91 -14.35 -29.10
C ASN A 8 -35.16 -14.93 -27.84
N PRO A 9 -34.32 -15.98 -27.97
CA PRO A 9 -33.68 -16.64 -26.82
C PRO A 9 -32.47 -15.85 -26.24
N ASN A 10 -32.25 -14.59 -26.64
CA ASN A 10 -31.08 -13.80 -26.25
C ASN A 10 -31.35 -12.69 -25.22
N THR A 11 -32.40 -12.81 -24.40
CA THR A 11 -32.48 -12.02 -23.17
C THR A 11 -31.79 -12.79 -22.04
N ALA A 12 -30.46 -12.88 -22.10
CA ALA A 12 -29.67 -13.09 -20.90
C ALA A 12 -29.99 -11.92 -19.96
N GLY A 13 -30.80 -12.18 -18.94
CA GLY A 13 -31.12 -11.22 -17.90
C GLY A 13 -29.83 -10.63 -17.30
N PRO A 14 -29.86 -9.42 -16.75
CA PRO A 14 -28.69 -8.79 -16.20
C PRO A 14 -28.12 -9.73 -15.13
N THR A 15 -26.90 -10.23 -15.38
CA THR A 15 -26.10 -10.95 -14.37
C THR A 15 -26.18 -10.14 -13.10
N ALA A 16 -26.66 -10.77 -12.01
CA ALA A 16 -26.85 -10.15 -10.71
C ALA A 16 -25.60 -9.31 -10.37
N THR A 17 -25.70 -8.00 -10.55
CA THR A 17 -24.66 -7.04 -10.21
C THR A 17 -24.44 -7.18 -8.71
N ALA A 18 -23.37 -7.85 -8.30
CA ALA A 18 -22.95 -7.87 -6.91
C ALA A 18 -22.94 -6.41 -6.44
N ARG A 19 -23.69 -6.10 -5.37
CA ARG A 19 -23.82 -4.75 -4.83
C ARG A 19 -22.41 -4.17 -4.72
N PRO A 20 -22.07 -3.02 -5.31
CA PRO A 20 -20.69 -2.53 -5.40
C PRO A 20 -20.01 -2.42 -4.02
N TRP A 21 -20.78 -2.10 -2.97
CA TRP A 21 -20.31 -2.07 -1.60
C TRP A 21 -19.90 -3.43 -1.04
N TRP A 22 -20.47 -4.54 -1.56
CA TRP A 22 -20.04 -5.88 -1.15
C TRP A 22 -18.64 -6.19 -1.68
N LEU A 23 -18.36 -5.85 -2.93
CA LEU A 23 -17.03 -5.96 -3.51
C LEU A 23 -16.02 -5.07 -2.75
N VAL A 24 -16.40 -3.83 -2.46
CA VAL A 24 -15.60 -2.89 -1.65
C VAL A 24 -15.26 -3.50 -0.30
N GLY A 25 -16.24 -4.03 0.42
CA GLY A 25 -16.04 -4.64 1.74
C GLY A 25 -15.12 -5.86 1.72
N GLN A 26 -15.29 -6.76 0.76
CA GLN A 26 -14.44 -7.94 0.62
C GLN A 26 -13.00 -7.58 0.22
N ALA A 27 -12.83 -6.64 -0.70
CA ALA A 27 -11.50 -6.17 -1.09
C ALA A 27 -10.82 -5.38 0.04
N ALA A 28 -11.58 -4.57 0.79
CA ALA A 28 -11.06 -3.88 1.97
C ALA A 28 -10.59 -4.88 3.04
N ALA A 29 -11.34 -5.97 3.29
CA ALA A 29 -10.91 -7.03 4.19
C ALA A 29 -9.64 -7.74 3.71
N ALA A 30 -9.52 -8.01 2.40
CA ALA A 30 -8.31 -8.60 1.83
C ALA A 30 -7.10 -7.66 1.99
N LEU A 31 -7.28 -6.36 1.70
CA LEU A 31 -6.23 -5.35 1.85
C LEU A 31 -5.87 -5.11 3.33
N ALA A 32 -6.85 -5.19 4.24
CA ALA A 32 -6.60 -5.16 5.68
C ALA A 32 -5.71 -6.34 6.12
N ALA A 33 -6.01 -7.56 5.67
CA ALA A 33 -5.19 -8.73 5.96
C ALA A 33 -3.78 -8.60 5.37
N GLY A 34 -3.67 -8.39 4.05
CA GLY A 34 -2.40 -8.42 3.34
C GLY A 34 -1.47 -7.28 3.73
N MET A 35 -1.99 -6.06 3.74
CA MET A 35 -1.17 -4.86 4.01
C MET A 35 -1.28 -4.40 5.47
N GLY A 36 -2.50 -4.14 5.94
CA GLY A 36 -2.72 -3.58 7.27
C GLY A 36 -2.17 -4.45 8.39
N VAL A 37 -2.43 -5.77 8.34
CA VAL A 37 -1.91 -6.72 9.32
C VAL A 37 -0.59 -7.32 8.83
N GLY A 38 -0.57 -8.03 7.70
CA GLY A 38 0.58 -8.82 7.25
C GLY A 38 1.88 -8.06 7.17
N ARG A 39 1.80 -6.77 6.87
CA ARG A 39 2.95 -5.90 6.72
C ARG A 39 3.15 -4.96 7.91
N PHE A 40 2.11 -4.24 8.31
CA PHE A 40 2.21 -3.09 9.21
C PHE A 40 1.97 -3.42 10.69
N VAL A 41 1.48 -4.62 11.06
CA VAL A 41 1.37 -5.02 12.47
C VAL A 41 2.73 -5.10 13.17
N TYR A 42 3.80 -5.29 12.41
CA TYR A 42 5.16 -5.33 12.95
C TYR A 42 5.54 -4.04 13.67
N THR A 43 5.12 -2.89 13.15
CA THR A 43 5.45 -1.57 13.72
C THR A 43 5.05 -1.44 15.20
N PRO A 44 3.82 -1.72 15.63
CA PRO A 44 3.47 -1.67 17.05
C PRO A 44 3.97 -2.89 17.86
N ILE A 45 4.29 -4.03 17.23
CA ILE A 45 4.85 -5.21 17.92
C ILE A 45 6.36 -5.03 18.18
N LEU A 46 7.07 -4.29 17.34
CA LEU A 46 8.52 -4.11 17.44
C LEU A 46 9.01 -3.69 18.85
N PRO A 47 8.42 -2.68 19.51
CA PRO A 47 8.82 -2.32 20.87
C PRO A 47 8.61 -3.45 21.89
N LEU A 48 7.56 -4.27 21.74
CA LEU A 48 7.36 -5.44 22.60
C LEU A 48 8.45 -6.51 22.39
N MET A 49 8.84 -6.75 21.14
CA MET A 49 9.94 -7.68 20.83
C MET A 49 11.28 -7.16 21.36
N HIS A 50 11.53 -5.85 21.29
CA HIS A 50 12.71 -5.26 21.92
C HIS A 50 12.74 -5.50 23.42
N ALA A 51 11.63 -5.19 24.12
CA ALA A 51 11.55 -5.27 25.57
C ALA A 51 11.52 -6.70 26.11
N GLN A 52 10.86 -7.63 25.41
CA GLN A 52 10.54 -8.96 25.94
C GLN A 52 11.32 -10.10 25.27
N ALA A 53 11.74 -9.94 24.01
CA ALA A 53 12.48 -10.95 23.27
C ALA A 53 13.96 -10.58 23.05
N GLY A 54 14.41 -9.42 23.51
CA GLY A 54 15.79 -8.97 23.36
C GLY A 54 16.19 -8.67 21.91
N LEU A 55 15.21 -8.36 21.03
CA LEU A 55 15.48 -8.05 19.63
C LEU A 55 16.29 -6.75 19.53
N SER A 56 17.44 -6.77 18.85
CA SER A 56 18.22 -5.57 18.63
C SER A 56 17.56 -4.61 17.62
N PRO A 57 17.83 -3.29 17.67
CA PRO A 57 17.33 -2.36 16.65
C PRO A 57 17.74 -2.75 15.23
N GLN A 58 18.95 -3.26 15.05
CA GLN A 58 19.47 -3.74 13.77
C GLN A 58 18.66 -4.93 13.25
N SER A 59 18.49 -5.98 14.07
CA SER A 59 17.67 -7.13 13.69
C SER A 59 16.21 -6.74 13.45
N GLY A 60 15.72 -5.73 14.18
CA GLY A 60 14.40 -5.13 13.91
C GLY A 60 14.28 -4.53 12.51
N ALA A 61 15.30 -3.82 12.05
CA ALA A 61 15.38 -3.28 10.69
C ALA A 61 15.49 -4.40 9.63
N GLU A 62 16.29 -5.44 9.90
CA GLU A 62 16.45 -6.60 9.03
C GLU A 62 15.12 -7.36 8.83
N LEU A 63 14.34 -7.55 9.90
CA LEU A 63 13.02 -8.18 9.85
C LEU A 63 12.02 -7.38 8.99
N ALA A 64 12.05 -6.04 9.07
CA ALA A 64 11.26 -5.17 8.22
C ALA A 64 11.72 -5.30 6.76
N THR A 65 13.02 -5.19 6.50
CA THR A 65 13.62 -5.33 5.16
C THR A 65 13.30 -6.66 4.53
N SER A 66 13.35 -7.76 5.29
CA SER A 66 13.00 -9.11 4.81
C SER A 66 11.55 -9.16 4.32
N ASN A 67 10.61 -8.57 5.05
CA ASN A 67 9.21 -8.50 4.62
C ASN A 67 9.04 -7.67 3.33
N TYR A 68 9.75 -6.54 3.20
CA TYR A 68 9.67 -5.70 2.00
C TYR A 68 10.31 -6.37 0.79
N THR A 69 11.40 -7.11 0.98
CA THR A 69 12.02 -7.94 -0.05
C THR A 69 11.06 -9.05 -0.51
N GLY A 70 10.44 -9.75 0.42
CA GLY A 70 9.40 -10.74 0.11
C GLY A 70 8.24 -10.11 -0.67
N TYR A 71 7.80 -8.92 -0.28
CA TYR A 71 6.73 -8.20 -0.98
C TYR A 71 7.12 -7.88 -2.44
N LEU A 72 8.34 -7.39 -2.67
CA LEU A 72 8.84 -7.15 -4.02
C LEU A 72 8.86 -8.45 -4.85
N VAL A 73 9.38 -9.55 -4.27
CA VAL A 73 9.39 -10.85 -4.95
C VAL A 73 7.97 -11.31 -5.28
N GLY A 74 7.04 -11.21 -4.34
CA GLY A 74 5.64 -11.57 -4.58
C GLY A 74 4.99 -10.72 -5.68
N ALA A 75 5.26 -9.41 -5.72
CA ALA A 75 4.79 -8.53 -6.78
C ALA A 75 5.38 -8.94 -8.15
N LEU A 76 6.68 -9.22 -8.23
CA LEU A 76 7.33 -9.71 -9.46
C LEU A 76 6.76 -11.05 -9.93
N VAL A 77 6.46 -11.96 -9.00
CA VAL A 77 5.81 -13.24 -9.33
C VAL A 77 4.44 -13.01 -9.98
N THR A 78 3.65 -12.03 -9.53
CA THR A 78 2.34 -11.73 -10.17
C THR A 78 2.50 -11.16 -11.58
N ILE A 79 3.61 -10.47 -11.87
CA ILE A 79 3.94 -9.97 -13.21
C ILE A 79 4.39 -11.12 -14.11
N ALA A 80 5.24 -12.01 -13.59
CA ALA A 80 5.74 -13.17 -14.34
C ALA A 80 4.67 -14.22 -14.61
N VAL A 81 3.73 -14.41 -13.66
CA VAL A 81 2.66 -15.40 -13.73
C VAL A 81 1.28 -14.73 -13.52
N PRO A 82 0.76 -13.98 -14.52
CA PRO A 82 -0.50 -13.24 -14.40
C PRO A 82 -1.73 -14.12 -14.12
N ALA A 83 -1.62 -15.42 -14.35
CA ALA A 83 -2.67 -16.39 -14.03
C ALA A 83 -2.97 -16.44 -12.52
N LEU A 84 -1.96 -16.22 -11.67
CA LEU A 84 -2.13 -16.20 -10.21
C LEU A 84 -3.11 -15.10 -9.76
N VAL A 85 -3.10 -13.95 -10.42
CA VAL A 85 -3.97 -12.82 -10.07
C VAL A 85 -5.46 -13.17 -10.23
N ARG A 86 -5.77 -14.14 -11.09
CA ARG A 86 -7.15 -14.60 -11.37
C ARG A 86 -7.49 -15.92 -10.70
N ALA A 87 -6.56 -16.51 -9.96
CA ALA A 87 -6.71 -17.82 -9.36
C ALA A 87 -7.22 -17.72 -7.91
N ARG A 88 -8.45 -18.13 -7.64
CA ARG A 88 -8.98 -18.23 -6.26
C ARG A 88 -8.07 -19.03 -5.33
N PRO A 89 -7.47 -20.17 -5.75
CA PRO A 89 -6.53 -20.90 -4.90
C PRO A 89 -5.30 -20.05 -4.50
N ALA A 90 -4.81 -19.17 -5.38
CA ALA A 90 -3.69 -18.29 -5.06
C ALA A 90 -4.05 -17.30 -3.94
N LEU A 91 -5.22 -16.66 -4.00
CA LEU A 91 -5.71 -15.78 -2.93
C LEU A 91 -5.85 -16.53 -1.60
N ARG A 92 -6.54 -17.66 -1.62
CA ARG A 92 -6.81 -18.46 -0.42
C ARG A 92 -5.52 -19.04 0.18
N GLY A 93 -4.66 -19.58 -0.67
CA GLY A 93 -3.33 -20.07 -0.26
C GLY A 93 -2.48 -18.95 0.35
N SER A 94 -2.52 -17.75 -0.22
CA SER A 94 -1.82 -16.60 0.34
C SER A 94 -2.36 -16.20 1.72
N PHE A 95 -3.66 -16.26 1.98
CA PHE A 95 -4.21 -16.04 3.33
C PHE A 95 -3.74 -17.11 4.32
N VAL A 96 -3.74 -18.38 3.93
CA VAL A 96 -3.25 -19.47 4.78
C VAL A 96 -1.76 -19.27 5.10
N VAL A 97 -0.94 -19.03 4.08
CA VAL A 97 0.50 -18.81 4.24
C VAL A 97 0.79 -17.59 5.11
N LEU A 98 0.07 -16.48 4.88
CA LEU A 98 0.21 -15.27 5.70
C LEU A 98 -0.14 -15.53 7.16
N THR A 99 -1.29 -16.15 7.41
CA THR A 99 -1.74 -16.50 8.78
C THR A 99 -0.74 -17.41 9.48
N ALA A 100 -0.28 -18.45 8.79
CA ALA A 100 0.70 -19.39 9.35
C ALA A 100 2.04 -18.70 9.66
N SER A 101 2.53 -17.85 8.76
CA SER A 101 3.78 -17.12 8.97
C SER A 101 3.71 -16.18 10.18
N LEU A 102 2.58 -15.47 10.38
CA LEU A 102 2.37 -14.62 11.56
C LEU A 102 2.24 -15.46 12.84
N ALA A 103 1.49 -16.56 12.80
CA ALA A 103 1.33 -17.44 13.96
C ALA A 103 2.64 -18.09 14.38
N LEU A 104 3.50 -18.45 13.44
CA LEU A 104 4.79 -19.09 13.73
C LEU A 104 5.85 -18.12 14.26
N MET A 105 5.69 -16.81 14.13
CA MET A 105 6.61 -15.82 14.71
C MET A 105 6.85 -16.03 16.20
N GLN A 106 5.84 -16.47 16.94
CA GLN A 106 5.93 -16.70 18.39
C GLN A 106 6.66 -18.02 18.77
N ALA A 107 6.87 -18.93 17.83
CA ALA A 107 7.36 -20.28 18.12
C ALA A 107 8.88 -20.37 18.35
N THR A 108 9.61 -19.27 18.14
CA THR A 108 11.08 -19.25 18.19
C THR A 108 11.60 -17.90 18.67
N HIS A 109 12.90 -17.87 19.03
CA HIS A 109 13.68 -16.63 19.23
C HIS A 109 14.82 -16.53 18.21
N ALA A 110 14.88 -17.44 17.22
CA ALA A 110 15.93 -17.43 16.20
C ALA A 110 15.64 -16.36 15.14
N VAL A 111 16.52 -15.37 15.03
CA VAL A 111 16.37 -14.25 14.10
C VAL A 111 16.27 -14.73 12.64
N ASP A 112 17.06 -15.74 12.25
CA ASP A 112 17.05 -16.29 10.90
C ASP A 112 15.68 -16.89 10.53
N VAL A 113 15.03 -17.57 11.46
CA VAL A 113 13.68 -18.10 11.27
C VAL A 113 12.67 -16.95 11.14
N TRP A 114 12.77 -15.92 11.99
CA TRP A 114 11.95 -14.72 11.86
C TRP A 114 12.13 -14.02 10.52
N LEU A 115 13.36 -13.91 10.01
CA LEU A 115 13.64 -13.36 8.68
C LEU A 115 12.90 -14.15 7.60
N GLY A 116 13.00 -15.49 7.63
CA GLY A 116 12.29 -16.36 6.70
C GLY A 116 10.76 -16.18 6.78
N LEU A 117 10.18 -16.16 7.99
CA LEU A 117 8.75 -15.96 8.19
C LEU A 117 8.28 -14.57 7.70
N ARG A 118 9.06 -13.52 7.95
CA ARG A 118 8.76 -12.17 7.46
C ARG A 118 8.84 -12.08 5.94
N PHE A 119 9.83 -12.74 5.32
CA PHE A 119 9.92 -12.83 3.86
C PHE A 119 8.68 -13.52 3.26
N VAL A 120 8.29 -14.67 3.79
CA VAL A 120 7.11 -15.43 3.34
C VAL A 120 5.83 -14.62 3.53
N ALA A 121 5.69 -13.92 4.68
CA ALA A 121 4.58 -13.00 4.93
C ALA A 121 4.54 -11.88 3.88
N GLY A 122 5.70 -11.35 3.49
CA GLY A 122 5.82 -10.33 2.44
C GLY A 122 5.31 -10.83 1.08
N VAL A 123 5.75 -12.01 0.65
CA VAL A 123 5.29 -12.64 -0.61
C VAL A 123 3.77 -12.81 -0.61
N ALA A 124 3.22 -13.40 0.46
CA ALA A 124 1.78 -13.63 0.60
C ALA A 124 1.00 -12.31 0.60
N SER A 125 1.50 -11.28 1.30
CA SER A 125 0.91 -9.93 1.34
C SER A 125 0.84 -9.30 -0.05
N ALA A 126 1.87 -9.45 -0.87
CA ALA A 126 1.90 -8.91 -2.23
C ALA A 126 0.86 -9.59 -3.13
N LEU A 127 0.73 -10.91 -3.08
CA LEU A 127 -0.27 -11.63 -3.85
C LEU A 127 -1.69 -11.18 -3.45
N ILE A 128 -1.98 -11.12 -2.15
CA ILE A 128 -3.28 -10.64 -1.65
C ILE A 128 -3.55 -9.21 -2.15
N PHE A 129 -2.56 -8.32 -2.03
CA PHE A 129 -2.70 -6.93 -2.47
C PHE A 129 -3.00 -6.83 -3.96
N VAL A 130 -2.21 -7.48 -4.81
CA VAL A 130 -2.38 -7.39 -6.26
C VAL A 130 -3.72 -7.97 -6.70
N ILE A 131 -4.15 -9.09 -6.11
CA ILE A 131 -5.44 -9.71 -6.43
C ILE A 131 -6.59 -8.79 -6.00
N ALA A 132 -6.57 -8.27 -4.77
CA ALA A 132 -7.63 -7.43 -4.23
C ALA A 132 -7.72 -6.07 -4.97
N ALA A 133 -6.57 -5.43 -5.22
CA ALA A 133 -6.51 -4.18 -6.00
C ALA A 133 -7.02 -4.37 -7.43
N SER A 134 -6.62 -5.47 -8.09
CA SER A 134 -7.11 -5.80 -9.44
C SER A 134 -8.62 -6.06 -9.46
N ALA A 135 -9.15 -6.75 -8.45
CA ALA A 135 -10.59 -6.99 -8.31
C ALA A 135 -11.38 -5.68 -8.14
N LEU A 136 -10.88 -4.76 -7.30
CA LEU A 136 -11.47 -3.42 -7.11
C LEU A 136 -11.48 -2.62 -8.42
N LEU A 137 -10.31 -2.51 -9.06
CA LEU A 137 -10.15 -1.67 -10.26
C LEU A 137 -10.96 -2.20 -11.44
N THR A 138 -11.05 -3.52 -11.60
CA THR A 138 -11.82 -4.13 -12.70
C THR A 138 -13.31 -4.18 -12.40
N GLY A 139 -13.68 -4.51 -11.16
CA GLY A 139 -15.08 -4.67 -10.77
C GLY A 139 -15.82 -3.34 -10.57
N LEU A 140 -15.11 -2.24 -10.29
CA LEU A 140 -15.69 -0.91 -10.09
C LEU A 140 -15.38 0.06 -11.24
N ARG A 141 -14.90 -0.42 -12.37
CA ARG A 141 -14.54 0.39 -13.55
C ARG A 141 -15.64 1.38 -13.97
N ASP A 142 -16.89 0.93 -13.94
CA ASP A 142 -18.07 1.70 -14.39
C ASP A 142 -18.81 2.36 -13.22
N HIS A 143 -18.19 2.41 -12.03
CA HIS A 143 -18.76 2.97 -10.81
C HIS A 143 -18.00 4.24 -10.38
N ALA A 144 -18.54 4.93 -9.39
CA ALA A 144 -17.94 6.15 -8.85
C ALA A 144 -16.53 5.90 -8.28
N HIS A 145 -15.55 6.69 -8.69
CA HIS A 145 -14.13 6.54 -8.33
C HIS A 145 -13.86 6.50 -6.82
N HIS A 146 -14.69 7.14 -5.98
CA HIS A 146 -14.52 7.12 -4.52
C HIS A 146 -14.69 5.72 -3.93
N LEU A 147 -15.46 4.82 -4.57
CA LEU A 147 -15.64 3.43 -4.10
C LEU A 147 -14.33 2.66 -4.10
N VAL A 148 -13.48 2.87 -5.10
CA VAL A 148 -12.14 2.28 -5.16
C VAL A 148 -11.30 2.79 -3.96
N GLY A 149 -11.38 4.09 -3.67
CA GLY A 149 -10.71 4.70 -2.51
C GLY A 149 -11.11 4.06 -1.18
N TRP A 150 -12.41 3.83 -0.97
CA TRP A 150 -12.90 3.14 0.23
C TRP A 150 -12.39 1.69 0.32
N GLY A 151 -12.27 0.98 -0.80
CA GLY A 151 -11.66 -0.34 -0.83
C GLY A 151 -10.20 -0.32 -0.35
N PHE A 152 -9.40 0.63 -0.84
CA PHE A 152 -8.02 0.83 -0.37
C PHE A 152 -7.94 1.29 1.10
N GLY A 153 -8.97 1.95 1.63
CA GLY A 153 -9.12 2.27 3.04
C GLY A 153 -9.03 1.05 3.97
N GLY A 154 -9.26 -0.15 3.44
CA GLY A 154 -9.06 -1.41 4.15
C GLY A 154 -7.65 -1.57 4.72
N VAL A 155 -6.62 -1.03 4.06
CA VAL A 155 -5.24 -1.01 4.59
C VAL A 155 -5.21 -0.26 5.93
N GLY A 156 -5.80 0.95 5.96
CA GLY A 156 -5.90 1.76 7.18
C GLY A 156 -6.70 1.06 8.28
N ALA A 157 -7.82 0.41 7.92
CA ALA A 157 -8.61 -0.35 8.87
C ALA A 157 -7.80 -1.51 9.49
N GLY A 158 -7.01 -2.23 8.69
CA GLY A 158 -6.12 -3.28 9.19
C GLY A 158 -5.03 -2.75 10.12
N ILE A 159 -4.44 -1.59 9.81
CA ILE A 159 -3.48 -0.89 10.68
C ILE A 159 -4.13 -0.50 12.01
N ALA A 160 -5.31 0.13 11.96
CA ALA A 160 -6.02 0.56 13.16
C ALA A 160 -6.42 -0.62 14.06
N LEU A 161 -6.98 -1.68 13.48
CA LEU A 161 -7.41 -2.86 14.21
C LEU A 161 -6.22 -3.61 14.83
N SER A 162 -5.16 -3.84 14.06
CA SER A 162 -3.96 -4.52 14.58
C SER A 162 -3.23 -3.67 15.63
N GLY A 163 -3.14 -2.35 15.41
CA GLY A 163 -2.60 -1.43 16.41
C GLY A 163 -3.43 -1.41 17.69
N GLY A 164 -4.76 -1.42 17.58
CA GLY A 164 -5.69 -1.48 18.73
C GLY A 164 -5.52 -2.77 19.54
N LEU A 165 -5.38 -3.91 18.88
CA LEU A 165 -5.10 -5.19 19.56
C LEU A 165 -3.78 -5.13 20.33
N VAL A 166 -2.71 -4.62 19.71
CA VAL A 166 -1.41 -4.48 20.36
C VAL A 166 -1.49 -3.49 21.53
N LEU A 167 -2.23 -2.38 21.38
CA LEU A 167 -2.44 -1.39 22.42
C LEU A 167 -3.09 -2.02 23.69
N VAL A 168 -4.09 -2.87 23.50
CA VAL A 168 -4.73 -3.60 24.61
C VAL A 168 -3.75 -4.58 25.27
N LEU A 169 -2.95 -5.29 24.49
CA LEU A 169 -1.99 -6.28 25.00
C LEU A 169 -0.74 -5.67 25.62
N ARG A 170 -0.50 -4.38 25.45
CA ARG A 170 0.77 -3.75 25.80
C ARG A 170 1.06 -3.74 27.31
N THR A 171 0.04 -3.69 28.16
CA THR A 171 0.17 -3.61 29.61
C THR A 171 0.22 -4.97 30.30
N THR A 172 -0.47 -5.97 29.75
CA THR A 172 -0.64 -7.28 30.40
C THR A 172 -0.26 -8.45 29.50
N GLY A 173 -0.03 -8.18 28.22
CA GLY A 173 0.24 -9.20 27.22
C GLY A 173 1.72 -9.38 26.92
N THR A 174 1.98 -10.39 26.08
CA THR A 174 3.31 -10.74 25.60
C THR A 174 3.42 -10.48 24.11
N TRP A 175 4.66 -10.36 23.59
CA TRP A 175 4.92 -10.26 22.18
C TRP A 175 4.39 -11.47 21.39
N GLN A 176 4.35 -12.67 22.00
CA GLN A 176 3.75 -13.87 21.40
C GLN A 176 2.23 -13.71 21.22
N GLN A 177 1.55 -13.18 22.23
CA GLN A 177 0.11 -12.92 22.15
C GLN A 177 -0.21 -11.86 21.08
N ALA A 178 0.67 -10.88 20.90
CA ALA A 178 0.51 -9.88 19.83
C ALA A 178 0.59 -10.53 18.45
N TRP A 179 1.51 -11.47 18.20
CA TRP A 179 1.56 -12.24 16.95
C TRP A 179 0.36 -13.17 16.77
N TRP A 180 -0.10 -13.85 17.83
CA TRP A 180 -1.32 -14.66 17.79
C TRP A 180 -2.54 -13.82 17.44
N SER A 181 -2.66 -12.63 18.04
CA SER A 181 -3.77 -11.70 17.74
C SER A 181 -3.73 -11.22 16.30
N ALA A 182 -2.54 -10.95 15.75
CA ALA A 182 -2.35 -10.62 14.34
C ALA A 182 -2.77 -11.76 13.42
N ALA A 183 -2.40 -13.00 13.74
CA ALA A 183 -2.82 -14.19 12.99
C ALA A 183 -4.35 -14.37 13.05
N GLY A 184 -4.95 -14.23 14.24
CA GLY A 184 -6.41 -14.32 14.42
C GLY A 184 -7.16 -13.25 13.63
N LEU A 185 -6.69 -11.99 13.65
CA LEU A 185 -7.26 -10.90 12.86
C LEU A 185 -7.14 -11.20 11.34
N THR A 186 -6.01 -11.77 10.91
CA THR A 186 -5.82 -12.19 9.51
C THR A 186 -6.85 -13.26 9.12
N VAL A 187 -7.15 -14.23 10.00
CA VAL A 187 -8.21 -15.24 9.75
C VAL A 187 -9.57 -14.56 9.58
N VAL A 188 -9.95 -13.65 10.47
CA VAL A 188 -11.22 -12.92 10.36
C VAL A 188 -11.33 -12.19 9.02
N CYS A 189 -10.30 -11.44 8.65
CA CYS A 189 -10.24 -10.74 7.38
C CYS A 189 -10.28 -11.70 6.18
N ALA A 190 -9.58 -12.84 6.26
CA ALA A 190 -9.59 -13.88 5.22
C ALA A 190 -10.98 -14.48 5.02
N VAL A 191 -11.72 -14.76 6.11
CA VAL A 191 -13.11 -15.26 6.05
C VAL A 191 -14.02 -14.24 5.36
N LEU A 192 -13.91 -12.95 5.72
CA LEU A 192 -14.68 -11.88 5.08
C LEU A 192 -14.36 -11.74 3.59
N ALA A 193 -13.09 -11.92 3.21
CA ALA A 193 -12.61 -11.82 1.83
C ALA A 193 -12.69 -13.13 1.03
N TRP A 194 -13.13 -14.25 1.64
CA TRP A 194 -13.03 -15.60 1.06
C TRP A 194 -13.72 -15.77 -0.28
N ARG A 195 -14.77 -14.99 -0.51
CA ARG A 195 -15.59 -14.99 -1.73
C ARG A 195 -15.31 -13.81 -2.64
N LEU A 196 -14.18 -13.11 -2.46
CA LEU A 196 -13.81 -11.98 -3.30
C LEU A 196 -13.91 -12.38 -4.79
N PRO A 197 -14.65 -11.61 -5.61
CA PRO A 197 -14.73 -11.84 -7.04
C PRO A 197 -13.35 -11.71 -7.68
N MET A 198 -12.99 -12.69 -8.52
CA MET A 198 -11.70 -12.61 -9.23
C MET A 198 -11.75 -11.55 -10.33
N PRO A 199 -10.63 -10.84 -10.58
CA PRO A 199 -10.58 -9.84 -11.64
C PRO A 199 -10.93 -10.46 -13.00
N ALA A 200 -11.80 -9.77 -13.74
CA ALA A 200 -12.12 -10.17 -15.10
C ALA A 200 -10.88 -10.07 -16.01
N ARG A 201 -10.87 -10.86 -17.08
CA ARG A 201 -9.83 -10.77 -18.10
C ARG A 201 -9.98 -9.41 -18.82
N SER A 202 -9.34 -8.38 -18.32
CA SER A 202 -9.21 -7.15 -19.11
C SER A 202 -8.29 -7.48 -20.28
N ALA A 203 -8.78 -7.23 -21.50
CA ALA A 203 -7.86 -7.05 -22.62
C ALA A 203 -7.03 -5.83 -22.23
N GLU A 204 -5.81 -6.06 -21.74
CA GLU A 204 -4.84 -4.98 -21.57
C GLU A 204 -4.75 -4.30 -22.94
N PRO A 205 -5.01 -2.98 -23.05
CA PRO A 205 -4.71 -2.30 -24.28
C PRO A 205 -3.22 -2.53 -24.48
N ALA A 206 -2.87 -3.33 -25.48
CA ALA A 206 -1.47 -3.53 -25.85
C ALA A 206 -0.88 -2.13 -25.97
N ALA A 207 0.07 -1.81 -25.08
CA ALA A 207 0.78 -0.55 -25.11
C ALA A 207 1.32 -0.40 -26.54
N SER A 208 0.72 0.51 -27.30
CA SER A 208 1.18 0.80 -28.64
C SER A 208 2.60 1.32 -28.52
N PRO A 209 3.61 0.70 -29.16
CA PRO A 209 4.93 1.27 -29.24
C PRO A 209 4.85 2.45 -30.21
N GLY A 210 4.60 3.63 -29.71
CA GLY A 210 4.51 4.81 -30.56
C GLY A 210 3.80 5.95 -29.84
N ASP A 211 4.51 6.67 -29.09
CA ASP A 211 4.45 8.10 -28.80
C ASP A 211 5.11 8.44 -27.46
N SER A 212 6.30 7.89 -27.21
CA SER A 212 7.11 8.18 -26.01
C SER A 212 7.79 9.55 -26.05
N ARG A 213 7.37 10.48 -26.94
CA ARG A 213 8.06 11.76 -27.13
C ARG A 213 7.70 12.86 -26.11
N THR A 214 6.60 12.72 -25.34
CA THR A 214 6.07 13.87 -24.59
C THR A 214 6.37 13.82 -23.07
N GLY A 215 6.94 12.74 -22.54
CA GLY A 215 6.98 12.58 -21.08
C GLY A 215 8.28 12.21 -20.35
N PRO A 216 9.46 12.02 -20.96
CA PRO A 216 10.58 11.38 -20.25
C PRO A 216 11.07 12.18 -19.03
N ARG A 217 11.10 13.52 -19.11
CA ARG A 217 11.54 14.38 -18.00
C ARG A 217 10.56 14.36 -16.82
N TRP A 218 9.25 14.44 -17.08
CA TRP A 218 8.25 14.39 -16.02
C TRP A 218 8.14 12.99 -15.41
N PHE A 219 8.28 11.96 -16.24
CA PHE A 219 8.30 10.60 -15.72
C PHE A 219 9.54 10.33 -14.86
N ALA A 220 10.71 10.83 -15.26
CA ALA A 220 11.94 10.75 -14.44
C ALA A 220 11.76 11.47 -13.10
N ALA A 221 11.22 12.71 -13.10
CA ALA A 221 10.94 13.45 -11.86
C ALA A 221 9.93 12.71 -10.97
N LEU A 222 8.87 12.12 -11.55
CA LEU A 222 7.90 11.33 -10.83
C LEU A 222 8.52 10.05 -10.24
N LEU A 223 9.31 9.33 -11.03
CA LEU A 223 9.99 8.11 -10.58
C LEU A 223 10.96 8.41 -9.45
N THR A 224 11.77 9.45 -9.57
CA THR A 224 12.68 9.90 -8.51
C THR A 224 11.91 10.27 -7.24
N SER A 225 10.88 11.12 -7.37
CA SER A 225 10.04 11.52 -6.24
C SER A 225 9.40 10.32 -5.54
N TYR A 226 8.79 9.42 -6.30
CA TYR A 226 8.05 8.30 -5.74
C TYR A 226 8.98 7.21 -5.17
N SER A 227 10.18 7.02 -5.74
CA SER A 227 11.19 6.12 -5.16
C SER A 227 11.77 6.67 -3.86
N LEU A 228 12.04 7.97 -3.79
CA LEU A 228 12.48 8.64 -2.56
C LEU A 228 11.40 8.60 -1.49
N GLU A 229 10.14 8.82 -1.87
CA GLU A 229 9.02 8.65 -0.93
C GLU A 229 8.97 7.21 -0.40
N GLY A 230 9.18 6.20 -1.26
CA GLY A 230 9.30 4.80 -0.83
C GLY A 230 10.37 4.58 0.23
N ILE A 231 11.53 5.25 0.12
CA ILE A 231 12.59 5.22 1.14
C ILE A 231 12.12 5.90 2.43
N GLY A 232 11.65 7.14 2.31
CA GLY A 232 11.33 7.97 3.48
C GLY A 232 10.14 7.42 4.26
N TYR A 233 8.99 7.20 3.60
CA TYR A 233 7.79 6.77 4.32
C TYR A 233 7.96 5.44 5.05
N ILE A 234 8.76 4.51 4.49
CA ILE A 234 8.90 3.19 5.10
C ILE A 234 9.78 3.20 6.35
N ILE A 235 10.74 4.13 6.43
CA ILE A 235 11.50 4.37 7.66
C ILE A 235 10.53 4.80 8.77
N ALA A 236 9.67 5.79 8.50
CA ALA A 236 8.64 6.21 9.45
C ALA A 236 7.64 5.07 9.72
N GLY A 237 7.13 4.40 8.68
CA GLY A 237 6.22 3.27 8.79
C GLY A 237 6.76 2.10 9.63
N THR A 238 8.08 1.98 9.75
CA THR A 238 8.72 0.94 10.56
C THR A 238 8.99 1.41 11.99
N PHE A 239 9.52 2.62 12.15
CA PHE A 239 10.14 3.06 13.41
C PHE A 239 9.35 4.14 14.15
N LEU A 240 8.24 4.67 13.60
CA LEU A 240 7.48 5.77 14.22
C LEU A 240 7.04 5.45 15.65
N VAL A 241 6.48 4.26 15.88
CA VAL A 241 6.02 3.84 17.21
C VAL A 241 7.20 3.77 18.19
N ALA A 242 8.30 3.12 17.77
CA ALA A 242 9.50 3.00 18.60
C ALA A 242 10.13 4.37 18.90
N ALA A 243 10.12 5.30 17.95
CA ALA A 243 10.63 6.65 18.14
C ALA A 243 9.78 7.46 19.13
N ILE A 244 8.44 7.36 19.02
CA ILE A 244 7.53 8.03 19.95
C ILE A 244 7.70 7.46 21.36
N ASP A 245 7.86 6.15 21.49
CA ASP A 245 8.04 5.49 22.78
C ASP A 245 9.34 5.88 23.49
N GLN A 246 10.37 6.32 22.75
CA GLN A 246 11.60 6.85 23.35
C GLN A 246 11.41 8.19 24.07
N SER A 247 10.42 8.99 23.69
CA SER A 247 10.20 10.35 24.18
C SER A 247 8.92 10.54 24.97
N THR A 248 8.04 9.53 25.01
CA THR A 248 6.71 9.64 25.65
C THR A 248 6.35 8.38 26.42
N SER A 249 5.18 8.39 27.08
CA SER A 249 4.63 7.19 27.69
C SER A 249 4.36 6.12 26.64
N SER A 250 4.70 4.88 26.95
CA SER A 250 4.67 3.74 26.01
C SER A 250 3.34 3.49 25.29
N TRP A 251 2.18 3.88 25.87
CA TRP A 251 0.87 3.73 25.23
C TRP A 251 0.63 4.73 24.09
N ILE A 252 1.35 5.89 24.12
CA ILE A 252 1.17 6.97 23.13
C ILE A 252 1.67 6.53 21.76
N GLY A 253 2.81 5.85 21.66
CA GLY A 253 3.33 5.37 20.39
C GLY A 253 2.39 4.37 19.71
N THR A 254 1.92 3.36 20.45
CA THR A 254 0.96 2.40 19.91
C THR A 254 -0.40 3.04 19.62
N GLY A 255 -0.87 3.97 20.46
CA GLY A 255 -2.08 4.75 20.22
C GLY A 255 -1.96 5.65 18.97
N ALA A 256 -0.80 6.27 18.77
CA ALA A 256 -0.50 7.02 17.55
C ALA A 256 -0.60 6.11 16.30
N TRP A 257 -0.15 4.85 16.38
CA TRP A 257 -0.30 3.91 15.27
C TRP A 257 -1.75 3.58 14.94
N VAL A 258 -2.62 3.47 15.93
CA VAL A 258 -4.07 3.34 15.72
C VAL A 258 -4.60 4.56 14.96
N LEU A 259 -4.17 5.78 15.32
CA LEU A 259 -4.56 7.00 14.62
C LEU A 259 -4.02 7.06 13.18
N VAL A 260 -2.79 6.57 12.94
CA VAL A 260 -2.27 6.39 11.56
C VAL A 260 -3.26 5.57 10.75
N GLY A 261 -3.70 4.43 11.28
CA GLY A 261 -4.67 3.57 10.61
C GLY A 261 -6.00 4.26 10.36
N LEU A 262 -6.58 4.90 11.38
CA LEU A 262 -7.86 5.62 11.26
C LEU A 262 -7.80 6.76 10.24
N ALA A 263 -6.71 7.54 10.23
CA ALA A 263 -6.51 8.61 9.25
C ALA A 263 -6.26 8.07 7.83
N ALA A 264 -5.67 6.88 7.71
CA ALA A 264 -5.44 6.22 6.43
C ALA A 264 -6.72 5.65 5.79
N VAL A 265 -7.76 5.32 6.56
CA VAL A 265 -9.04 4.81 6.02
C VAL A 265 -9.64 5.75 4.97
N PRO A 266 -9.90 7.04 5.26
CA PRO A 266 -10.48 7.96 4.29
C PRO A 266 -9.45 8.53 3.29
N SER A 267 -8.15 8.37 3.54
CA SER A 267 -7.08 9.03 2.78
C SER A 267 -7.21 8.87 1.26
N PRO A 268 -7.33 7.65 0.67
CA PRO A 268 -7.40 7.52 -0.78
C PRO A 268 -8.65 8.18 -1.38
N ALA A 269 -9.78 8.13 -0.66
CA ALA A 269 -11.02 8.78 -1.09
C ALA A 269 -10.92 10.31 -1.01
N LEU A 270 -10.29 10.85 0.04
CA LEU A 270 -10.04 12.28 0.24
C LEU A 270 -9.18 12.85 -0.90
N TRP A 271 -8.04 12.23 -1.20
CA TRP A 271 -7.15 12.69 -2.25
C TRP A 271 -7.76 12.55 -3.65
N ALA A 272 -8.56 11.50 -3.89
CA ALA A 272 -9.33 11.37 -5.11
C ALA A 272 -10.40 12.48 -5.24
N TRP A 273 -11.03 12.89 -4.15
CA TRP A 273 -11.97 14.01 -4.14
C TRP A 273 -11.28 15.36 -4.40
N LEU A 274 -10.15 15.63 -3.74
CA LEU A 274 -9.36 16.84 -3.95
C LEU A 274 -8.84 16.95 -5.40
N SER A 275 -8.58 15.82 -6.07
CA SER A 275 -8.13 15.81 -7.48
C SER A 275 -9.17 16.32 -8.49
N ARG A 276 -10.40 16.61 -8.06
CA ARG A 276 -11.43 17.26 -8.87
C ARG A 276 -11.20 18.76 -9.05
N THR A 277 -10.56 19.40 -8.07
CA THR A 277 -10.34 20.85 -8.04
C THR A 277 -8.87 21.23 -8.18
N TRP A 278 -7.96 20.37 -7.73
CA TRP A 278 -6.53 20.64 -7.74
C TRP A 278 -5.80 19.72 -8.72
N SER A 279 -4.75 20.21 -9.35
CA SER A 279 -3.95 19.38 -10.25
C SER A 279 -3.22 18.27 -9.47
N ARG A 280 -3.14 17.09 -10.05
CA ARG A 280 -2.44 15.94 -9.43
C ARG A 280 -0.98 16.23 -9.05
N PRO A 281 -0.16 16.93 -9.89
CA PRO A 281 1.17 17.33 -9.48
C PRO A 281 1.20 18.22 -8.24
N THR A 282 0.26 19.16 -8.13
CA THR A 282 0.16 20.03 -6.94
C THR A 282 -0.22 19.24 -5.70
N LEU A 283 -1.19 18.34 -5.81
CA LEU A 283 -1.60 17.46 -4.71
C LEU A 283 -0.46 16.55 -4.25
N LEU A 284 0.34 16.02 -5.18
CA LEU A 284 1.51 15.19 -4.85
C LEU A 284 2.53 15.98 -4.02
N VAL A 285 2.85 17.21 -4.44
CA VAL A 285 3.76 18.09 -3.71
C VAL A 285 3.23 18.40 -2.31
N VAL A 286 1.97 18.81 -2.20
CA VAL A 286 1.34 19.13 -0.90
C VAL A 286 1.35 17.90 0.01
N ALA A 287 0.95 16.73 -0.49
CA ALA A 287 0.91 15.51 0.29
C ALA A 287 2.30 15.11 0.82
N LEU A 288 3.35 15.22 0.00
CA LEU A 288 4.72 14.92 0.41
C LEU A 288 5.24 15.88 1.49
N PHE A 289 4.99 17.19 1.36
CA PHE A 289 5.40 18.13 2.41
C PHE A 289 4.60 17.94 3.70
N VAL A 290 3.31 17.71 3.62
CA VAL A 290 2.47 17.36 4.80
C VAL A 290 2.98 16.10 5.47
N GLN A 291 3.34 15.08 4.70
CA GLN A 291 3.92 13.84 5.23
C GLN A 291 5.29 14.10 5.89
N ALA A 292 6.17 14.86 5.25
CA ALA A 292 7.48 15.20 5.82
C ALA A 292 7.36 15.92 7.16
N VAL A 293 6.45 16.91 7.25
CA VAL A 293 6.13 17.59 8.52
C VAL A 293 5.61 16.59 9.54
N GLY A 294 4.66 15.74 9.15
CA GLY A 294 4.11 14.70 10.02
C GLY A 294 5.21 13.79 10.59
N ILE A 295 6.16 13.36 9.78
CA ILE A 295 7.27 12.50 10.22
C ILE A 295 8.24 13.24 11.18
N ALA A 296 8.50 14.53 10.95
CA ALA A 296 9.41 15.31 11.77
C ALA A 296 8.83 15.73 13.15
N LEU A 297 7.50 15.85 13.24
CA LEU A 297 6.82 16.38 14.43
C LEU A 297 7.18 15.70 15.75
N PRO A 298 7.24 14.34 15.87
CA PRO A 298 7.57 13.68 17.14
C PRO A 298 8.94 14.08 17.66
N VAL A 299 9.88 14.39 16.76
CA VAL A 299 11.26 14.72 17.10
C VAL A 299 11.40 16.22 17.44
N LEU A 300 10.77 17.09 16.63
CA LEU A 300 10.92 18.53 16.76
C LEU A 300 10.01 19.16 17.81
N GLY A 301 8.77 18.65 17.94
CA GLY A 301 7.77 19.22 18.85
C GLY A 301 7.73 18.54 20.22
N GLY A 302 8.13 17.29 20.29
CA GLY A 302 8.06 16.47 21.53
C GLY A 302 6.65 16.27 22.07
N GLY A 303 6.49 15.30 22.98
CA GLY A 303 5.25 15.08 23.72
C GLY A 303 4.09 14.45 22.93
N ALA A 304 2.99 14.19 23.64
CA ALA A 304 1.84 13.46 23.10
C ALA A 304 1.14 14.19 21.93
N ALA A 305 0.97 15.52 22.01
CA ALA A 305 0.27 16.29 20.99
C ALA A 305 0.99 16.21 19.64
N ALA A 306 2.34 16.35 19.64
CA ALA A 306 3.14 16.22 18.43
C ALA A 306 3.07 14.79 17.85
N ALA A 307 3.11 13.76 18.70
CA ALA A 307 2.96 12.37 18.30
C ALA A 307 1.60 12.08 17.64
N LEU A 308 0.51 12.57 18.23
CA LEU A 308 -0.84 12.38 17.69
C LEU A 308 -1.04 13.15 16.36
N ALA A 309 -0.56 14.40 16.29
CA ALA A 309 -0.58 15.17 15.05
C ALA A 309 0.23 14.50 13.94
N SER A 310 1.43 13.99 14.27
CA SER A 310 2.26 13.17 13.36
C SER A 310 1.48 12.01 12.78
N ALA A 311 0.83 11.24 13.65
CA ALA A 311 0.06 10.06 13.26
C ALA A 311 -1.05 10.40 12.25
N ILE A 312 -1.79 11.48 12.51
CA ILE A 312 -2.87 11.94 11.61
C ILE A 312 -2.29 12.37 10.26
N LEU A 313 -1.25 13.20 10.26
CA LEU A 313 -0.65 13.70 9.01
C LEU A 313 -0.02 12.58 8.19
N PHE A 314 0.71 11.67 8.82
CA PHE A 314 1.31 10.52 8.18
C PHE A 314 0.23 9.58 7.60
N GLY A 315 -0.77 9.20 8.40
CA GLY A 315 -1.86 8.33 7.98
C GLY A 315 -2.70 8.92 6.84
N ALA A 316 -3.00 10.22 6.91
CA ALA A 316 -3.80 10.91 5.90
C ALA A 316 -3.08 11.06 4.55
N THR A 317 -1.77 10.84 4.46
CA THR A 317 -0.99 11.12 3.25
C THR A 317 -0.44 9.88 2.57
N PHE A 318 0.06 8.87 3.29
CA PHE A 318 0.88 7.82 2.69
C PHE A 318 0.15 6.98 1.61
N LEU A 319 -1.11 6.60 1.82
CA LEU A 319 -1.90 5.92 0.79
C LEU A 319 -2.30 6.86 -0.36
N GLY A 320 -2.58 8.12 -0.03
CA GLY A 320 -2.92 9.14 -0.99
C GLY A 320 -1.78 9.44 -1.97
N ILE A 321 -0.56 9.55 -1.50
CA ILE A 321 0.63 9.77 -2.34
C ILE A 321 0.76 8.66 -3.37
N GLY A 322 0.63 7.39 -2.97
CA GLY A 322 0.70 6.26 -3.88
C GLY A 322 -0.37 6.33 -4.97
N THR A 323 -1.63 6.62 -4.60
CA THR A 323 -2.72 6.72 -5.57
C THR A 323 -2.54 7.88 -6.55
N ILE A 324 -2.07 9.05 -6.07
CA ILE A 324 -1.79 10.22 -6.93
C ILE A 324 -0.61 9.93 -7.87
N ALA A 325 0.50 9.38 -7.36
CA ALA A 325 1.70 9.11 -8.13
C ALA A 325 1.42 8.12 -9.29
N LEU A 326 0.70 7.03 -9.00
CA LEU A 326 0.32 6.05 -10.02
C LEU A 326 -0.66 6.65 -11.05
N ALA A 327 -1.58 7.52 -10.63
CA ALA A 327 -2.49 8.21 -11.53
C ALA A 327 -1.76 9.21 -12.44
N VAL A 328 -0.73 9.91 -11.94
CA VAL A 328 0.15 10.79 -12.75
C VAL A 328 0.95 9.94 -13.74
N GLY A 329 1.51 8.81 -13.30
CA GLY A 329 2.26 7.89 -14.16
C GLY A 329 1.41 7.35 -15.31
N ALA A 330 0.18 6.94 -15.04
CA ALA A 330 -0.77 6.50 -16.05
C ALA A 330 -1.12 7.63 -17.04
N HIS A 331 -1.28 8.88 -16.55
CA HIS A 331 -1.56 10.05 -17.39
C HIS A 331 -0.43 10.34 -18.37
N LEU A 332 0.84 10.18 -17.98
CA LEU A 332 2.00 10.45 -18.84
C LEU A 332 2.17 9.45 -20.01
N ARG A 333 1.35 8.41 -20.10
CA ARG A 333 1.33 7.44 -21.21
C ARG A 333 2.69 6.77 -21.51
N VAL A 334 3.59 6.72 -20.51
CA VAL A 334 4.86 6.00 -20.64
C VAL A 334 4.59 4.50 -20.60
N ALA A 335 5.23 3.75 -21.49
CA ALA A 335 5.09 2.30 -21.52
C ALA A 335 5.48 1.69 -20.17
N ARG A 336 4.60 0.84 -19.61
CA ARG A 336 4.81 0.18 -18.30
C ARG A 336 5.03 1.15 -17.12
N ALA A 337 4.54 2.41 -17.20
CA ALA A 337 4.73 3.44 -16.17
C ALA A 337 4.43 2.94 -14.76
N VAL A 338 3.28 2.30 -14.56
CA VAL A 338 2.86 1.79 -13.24
C VAL A 338 3.86 0.74 -12.72
N ALA A 339 4.29 -0.19 -13.55
CA ALA A 339 5.25 -1.22 -13.16
C ALA A 339 6.61 -0.62 -12.76
N ILE A 340 7.13 0.34 -13.54
CA ILE A 340 8.41 1.00 -13.25
C ILE A 340 8.31 1.81 -11.95
N LEU A 341 7.24 2.58 -11.76
CA LEU A 341 7.00 3.34 -10.53
C LEU A 341 6.90 2.42 -9.31
N THR A 342 6.13 1.34 -9.42
CA THR A 342 5.99 0.37 -8.32
C THR A 342 7.31 -0.32 -8.00
N SER A 343 8.13 -0.64 -9.00
CA SER A 343 9.46 -1.22 -8.79
C SER A 343 10.40 -0.25 -8.09
N GLY A 344 10.46 1.01 -8.54
CA GLY A 344 11.26 2.05 -7.89
C GLY A 344 10.85 2.29 -6.44
N TYR A 345 9.55 2.36 -6.21
CA TYR A 345 8.97 2.50 -4.87
C TYR A 345 9.31 1.29 -3.96
N SER A 346 9.17 0.08 -4.47
CA SER A 346 9.49 -1.14 -3.71
C SER A 346 11.00 -1.26 -3.41
N ALA A 347 11.85 -0.87 -4.37
CA ALA A 347 13.29 -0.78 -4.12
C ALA A 347 13.59 0.24 -3.01
N GLY A 348 12.92 1.40 -3.04
CA GLY A 348 13.01 2.41 -1.97
C GLY A 348 12.63 1.83 -0.60
N GLN A 349 11.59 1.04 -0.51
CA GLN A 349 11.16 0.41 0.73
C GLN A 349 12.18 -0.59 1.31
N ILE A 350 12.94 -1.27 0.46
CA ILE A 350 14.03 -2.14 0.91
C ILE A 350 15.22 -1.29 1.38
N LEU A 351 15.56 -0.25 0.62
CA LEU A 351 16.69 0.61 0.92
C LEU A 351 16.49 1.47 2.17
N GLY A 352 15.25 1.84 2.50
CA GLY A 352 14.94 2.72 3.64
C GLY A 352 15.50 2.21 4.96
N PRO A 353 15.04 1.06 5.49
CA PRO A 353 15.55 0.51 6.74
C PRO A 353 17.05 0.21 6.69
N VAL A 354 17.55 -0.31 5.56
CA VAL A 354 18.99 -0.60 5.36
C VAL A 354 19.83 0.68 5.52
N ALA A 355 19.41 1.78 4.91
CA ALA A 355 20.15 3.03 4.94
C ALA A 355 20.22 3.65 6.36
N VAL A 356 19.20 3.46 7.19
CA VAL A 356 19.17 4.00 8.55
C VAL A 356 19.71 3.04 9.61
N THR A 357 19.92 1.76 9.27
CA THR A 357 20.45 0.75 10.22
C THR A 357 21.70 1.23 10.98
N PRO A 358 22.72 1.83 10.31
CA PRO A 358 23.90 2.32 11.03
C PRO A 358 23.62 3.48 12.01
N LEU A 359 22.47 4.14 11.88
CA LEU A 359 22.09 5.29 12.71
C LEU A 359 21.25 4.88 13.92
N LEU A 360 20.72 3.65 13.94
CA LEU A 360 19.79 3.20 14.98
C LEU A 360 20.44 3.07 16.37
N HIS A 361 21.78 2.99 16.45
CA HIS A 361 22.50 3.02 17.74
C HIS A 361 22.36 4.39 18.47
N ASN A 362 22.06 5.47 17.72
CA ASN A 362 21.77 6.80 18.26
C ASN A 362 20.27 7.02 18.58
N GLY A 363 19.47 5.96 18.48
CA GLY A 363 18.03 6.01 18.68
C GLY A 363 17.24 6.25 17.38
N TYR A 364 15.93 6.08 17.49
CA TYR A 364 15.02 6.15 16.33
C TYR A 364 14.71 7.57 15.86
N HIS A 365 14.96 8.60 16.68
CA HIS A 365 14.72 10.01 16.32
C HIS A 365 15.55 10.44 15.11
N VAL A 366 16.82 10.02 15.04
CA VAL A 366 17.69 10.32 13.88
C VAL A 366 17.13 9.68 12.61
N ALA A 367 16.64 8.44 12.71
CA ALA A 367 16.01 7.76 11.59
C ALA A 367 14.77 8.51 11.06
N LEU A 368 13.93 9.07 11.96
CA LEU A 368 12.77 9.88 11.56
C LEU A 368 13.20 11.21 10.89
N LEU A 369 14.24 11.87 11.37
CA LEU A 369 14.75 13.10 10.73
C LEU A 369 15.29 12.83 9.32
N VAL A 370 16.04 11.73 9.14
CA VAL A 370 16.49 11.28 7.82
C VAL A 370 15.28 10.98 6.93
N SER A 371 14.29 10.27 7.46
CA SER A 371 13.04 9.98 6.75
C SER A 371 12.34 11.26 6.28
N ALA A 372 12.13 12.23 7.18
CA ALA A 372 11.52 13.51 6.85
C ALA A 372 12.32 14.28 5.79
N GLY A 373 13.65 14.27 5.89
CA GLY A 373 14.56 14.88 4.90
C GLY A 373 14.40 14.24 3.52
N VAL A 374 14.38 12.92 3.44
CA VAL A 374 14.19 12.17 2.18
C VAL A 374 12.82 12.47 1.56
N VAL A 375 11.74 12.47 2.37
CA VAL A 375 10.40 12.83 1.87
C VAL A 375 10.32 14.29 1.43
N THR A 376 11.06 15.21 2.10
CA THR A 376 11.17 16.60 1.66
C THR A 376 11.84 16.70 0.28
N VAL A 377 12.93 15.97 0.06
CA VAL A 377 13.60 15.90 -1.26
C VAL A 377 12.67 15.28 -2.31
N ALA A 378 11.88 14.26 -1.94
CA ALA A 378 10.84 13.72 -2.80
C ALA A 378 9.80 14.78 -3.20
N GLY A 379 9.38 15.63 -2.26
CA GLY A 379 8.48 16.76 -2.50
C GLY A 379 9.08 17.80 -3.46
N VAL A 380 10.36 18.13 -3.30
CA VAL A 380 11.09 19.03 -4.22
C VAL A 380 11.17 18.41 -5.63
N ALA A 381 11.50 17.12 -5.75
CA ALA A 381 11.51 16.42 -7.02
C ALA A 381 10.11 16.39 -7.68
N ALA A 382 9.04 16.20 -6.89
CA ALA A 382 7.66 16.33 -7.38
C ALA A 382 7.34 17.75 -7.85
N GLY A 383 7.97 18.78 -7.26
CA GLY A 383 7.84 20.18 -7.69
C GLY A 383 8.23 20.39 -9.16
N ALA A 384 9.20 19.63 -9.66
CA ALA A 384 9.60 19.67 -11.07
C ALA A 384 8.44 19.25 -12.01
N LEU A 385 7.49 18.42 -11.56
CA LEU A 385 6.30 18.05 -12.33
C LEU A 385 5.40 19.26 -12.63
N ARG A 386 5.42 20.31 -11.80
CA ARG A 386 4.59 21.50 -12.01
C ARG A 386 5.10 22.39 -13.15
N LEU A 387 6.37 22.22 -13.54
CA LEU A 387 6.98 23.02 -14.60
C LEU A 387 6.46 22.57 -15.97
N ARG A 388 5.46 23.29 -16.48
CA ARG A 388 4.82 23.04 -17.79
C ARG A 388 4.31 21.60 -17.93
N PHE A 389 3.66 21.07 -16.90
CA PHE A 389 3.07 19.74 -16.93
C PHE A 389 2.01 19.65 -18.05
N PRO A 390 2.01 18.59 -18.86
CA PRO A 390 1.06 18.43 -19.96
C PRO A 390 -0.30 17.98 -19.41
N HIS A 391 -1.17 18.94 -19.05
CA HIS A 391 -2.50 18.66 -18.51
C HIS A 391 -3.42 18.02 -19.57
N ASP A 392 -3.28 18.43 -20.83
CA ASP A 392 -4.05 17.92 -21.97
C ASP A 392 -3.12 17.22 -22.96
N LEU A 393 -3.14 15.90 -22.96
CA LEU A 393 -2.35 15.08 -23.90
C LEU A 393 -3.10 14.76 -25.21
N GLY A 394 -4.26 15.39 -25.47
CA GLY A 394 -5.07 15.14 -26.67
C GLY A 394 -5.64 13.71 -26.76
N PRO A 395 -6.52 13.40 -27.70
CA PRO A 395 -6.97 12.04 -27.96
C PRO A 395 -5.83 11.17 -28.50
N LEU A 396 -5.85 9.87 -28.18
CA LEU A 396 -4.92 8.91 -28.79
C LEU A 396 -5.14 8.90 -30.30
N PRO A 397 -4.08 8.90 -31.15
CA PRO A 397 -4.25 8.78 -32.57
C PRO A 397 -5.02 7.50 -32.90
N SER A 398 -6.19 7.65 -33.52
CA SER A 398 -7.00 6.54 -34.01
C SER A 398 -6.14 5.74 -34.99
N ARG A 399 -5.98 4.43 -34.78
CA ARG A 399 -5.42 3.55 -35.83
C ARG A 399 -6.33 3.62 -37.03
N VAL A 400 -5.95 4.37 -38.05
CA VAL A 400 -6.51 4.22 -39.38
C VAL A 400 -6.21 2.78 -39.80
N ARG A 401 -7.23 1.92 -39.80
CA ARG A 401 -7.17 0.63 -40.49
C ARG A 401 -6.82 0.92 -41.93
N ALA A 402 -5.56 0.71 -42.31
CA ALA A 402 -5.22 0.59 -43.71
C ALA A 402 -5.96 -0.63 -44.27
N THR A 403 -7.18 -0.44 -44.73
CA THR A 403 -7.85 -1.38 -45.61
C THR A 403 -7.03 -1.40 -46.93
N ARG A 404 -6.17 -2.40 -47.06
CA ARG A 404 -5.62 -2.76 -48.36
C ARG A 404 -6.80 -3.11 -49.25
N VAL A 405 -7.18 -2.18 -50.10
CA VAL A 405 -7.94 -2.48 -51.30
C VAL A 405 -6.98 -3.27 -52.18
N LYS A 406 -7.21 -4.57 -52.31
CA LYS A 406 -6.63 -5.37 -53.41
C LYS A 406 -7.41 -5.03 -54.67
N SER A 407 -6.80 -4.31 -55.57
CA SER A 407 -7.15 -4.25 -56.98
C SER A 407 -6.64 -5.50 -57.69
#